data_c0859ecb98f8469b31dca9394b2b4336
#
_entry.id   c0859ecb98f8469b31dca9394b2b4336
#
_cell.length_a   1.000
_cell.length_b   1.000
_cell.length_c   1.000
_cell.angle_alpha   90.00
_cell.angle_beta   90.00
_cell.angle_gamma   90.00
#
_symmetry.space_group_name_H-M   'P 1'
#
loop_
_entity.id
_entity.type
_entity.pdbx_description
1 polymer ?
#
loop_
_entity_poly.entity_id
_entity_poly.type
_entity_poly.pdbx_seq_one_letter_code
_entity_poly.pdbx_strand_id
1 'polypeptide(L)'
;NSTLAPLIASGKIFLTLMKEVYGKNRTNELLTDRKFWQQVSGEKILFFQIDSAMCSNSPHKITDFLQYDYIGAPWDPSWFGFGKVDLVGNGGFSLRSRSKILALLVLLPYDHKTPEDVWYSQNLRRVNASIAPVNISKTFSVESVYYERPLGVHRFPLKCSIRAKLFDTCPESMMIMPEKCT
;
A
#
# COMPACT_ATOMS: atom_id res chain seq x y z
N ASN A 1 3.87 22.97 -15.79
CA ASN A 1 2.53 22.74 -16.26
C ASN A 1 1.64 22.00 -15.24
N SER A 2 0.76 22.44 -14.77
CA SER A 2 0.16 23.30 -13.94
C SER A 2 -1.20 22.88 -13.37
N THR A 3 -1.64 21.63 -13.55
CA THR A 3 -2.79 21.09 -12.80
C THR A 3 -2.46 20.95 -11.31
N LEU A 4 -1.22 20.68 -10.96
CA LEU A 4 -0.76 20.57 -9.57
C LEU A 4 -0.33 21.93 -8.98
N ALA A 5 -0.06 22.95 -9.81
CA ALA A 5 0.46 24.24 -9.33
C ALA A 5 -0.42 24.90 -8.25
N PRO A 6 -1.76 24.95 -8.37
CA PRO A 6 -2.61 25.51 -7.31
C PRO A 6 -2.54 24.72 -6.00
N LEU A 7 -2.39 23.39 -6.09
CA LEU A 7 -2.29 22.53 -4.91
C LEU A 7 -0.93 22.67 -4.20
N ILE A 8 0.14 22.89 -5.00
CA ILE A 8 1.47 23.20 -4.46
C ILE A 8 1.45 24.56 -3.80
N ALA A 9 0.91 25.59 -4.48
CA ALA A 9 0.82 26.95 -3.95
C ALA A 9 0.00 27.04 -2.66
N SER A 10 -1.04 26.20 -2.52
CA SER A 10 -1.87 26.14 -1.31
C SER A 10 -1.27 25.26 -0.18
N GLY A 11 -0.10 24.69 -0.39
CA GLY A 11 0.55 23.78 0.57
C GLY A 11 -0.14 22.43 0.73
N LYS A 12 -1.05 22.06 -0.17
CA LYS A 12 -1.68 20.72 -0.18
C LYS A 12 -0.78 19.64 -0.78
N ILE A 13 0.16 20.06 -1.64
CA ILE A 13 1.19 19.20 -2.21
C ILE A 13 2.55 19.79 -1.87
N PHE A 14 3.42 18.95 -1.32
CA PHE A 14 4.83 19.26 -1.07
C PHE A 14 5.69 18.47 -2.04
N LEU A 15 6.57 19.15 -2.76
CA LEU A 15 7.58 18.51 -3.60
C LEU A 15 8.85 18.28 -2.80
N THR A 16 9.29 17.04 -2.72
CA THR A 16 10.56 16.68 -2.09
C THR A 16 11.55 16.26 -3.17
N LEU A 17 12.64 17.02 -3.29
CA LEU A 17 13.71 16.68 -4.24
C LEU A 17 14.49 15.46 -3.70
N MET A 18 14.45 14.39 -4.45
CA MET A 18 15.24 13.20 -4.16
C MET A 18 16.68 13.42 -4.63
N LYS A 19 17.66 13.14 -3.75
CA LYS A 19 19.10 13.20 -4.10
C LYS A 19 19.53 12.06 -5.03
N GLU A 20 18.83 10.92 -4.94
CA GLU A 20 19.09 9.75 -5.77
C GLU A 20 17.90 9.50 -6.69
N VAL A 21 18.19 9.12 -7.92
CA VAL A 21 17.18 8.73 -8.90
C VAL A 21 16.96 7.23 -8.79
N TYR A 22 15.80 6.86 -8.28
CA TYR A 22 15.36 5.46 -8.28
C TYR A 22 14.66 5.19 -9.61
N GLY A 23 15.23 4.33 -10.43
CA GLY A 23 14.61 3.90 -11.69
C GLY A 23 13.34 3.11 -11.46
N LYS A 24 12.55 2.91 -12.52
CA LYS A 24 11.22 2.26 -12.51
C LYS A 24 11.18 0.90 -11.77
N ASN A 25 12.29 0.18 -11.74
CA ASN A 25 12.41 -1.15 -11.13
C ASN A 25 13.05 -1.12 -9.73
N ARG A 26 13.26 0.06 -9.13
CA ARG A 26 13.94 0.22 -7.83
C ARG A 26 13.00 0.68 -6.71
N THR A 27 11.71 0.40 -6.85
CA THR A 27 10.71 0.76 -5.83
C THR A 27 11.01 0.10 -4.47
N ASN A 28 11.44 -1.15 -4.49
CA ASN A 28 11.82 -1.85 -3.26
C ASN A 28 12.98 -1.15 -2.53
N GLU A 29 14.00 -0.71 -3.27
CA GLU A 29 15.14 0.01 -2.71
C GLU A 29 14.72 1.38 -2.17
N LEU A 30 13.90 2.13 -2.89
CA LEU A 30 13.37 3.41 -2.43
C LEU A 30 12.61 3.25 -1.12
N LEU A 31 11.68 2.30 -1.06
CA LEU A 31 10.81 2.12 0.10
C LEU A 31 11.51 1.44 1.29
N THR A 32 12.71 0.92 1.09
CA THR A 32 13.58 0.41 2.17
C THR A 32 14.78 1.33 2.45
N ASP A 33 14.85 2.49 1.79
CA ASP A 33 15.86 3.50 2.11
C ASP A 33 15.44 4.33 3.33
N ARG A 34 16.23 4.25 4.38
CA ARG A 34 16.04 5.05 5.59
C ARG A 34 16.05 6.56 5.31
N LYS A 35 16.88 7.04 4.38
CA LYS A 35 16.96 8.46 4.02
C LYS A 35 15.67 8.96 3.38
N PHE A 36 15.00 8.12 2.59
CA PHE A 36 13.68 8.43 2.05
C PHE A 36 12.68 8.66 3.19
N TRP A 37 12.56 7.72 4.12
CA TRP A 37 11.60 7.82 5.22
C TRP A 37 11.91 8.97 6.19
N GLN A 38 13.17 9.38 6.32
CA GLN A 38 13.53 10.56 7.11
C GLN A 38 13.01 11.87 6.51
N GLN A 39 12.82 11.94 5.20
CA GLN A 39 12.29 13.11 4.50
C GLN A 39 10.76 13.18 4.50
N VAL A 40 10.08 12.04 4.70
CA VAL A 40 8.61 11.99 4.73
C VAL A 40 8.11 12.63 6.03
N SER A 41 7.15 13.55 5.91
CA SER A 41 6.50 14.20 7.07
C SER A 41 5.27 13.40 7.52
N GLY A 42 4.95 13.47 8.80
CA GLY A 42 3.81 12.78 9.39
C GLY A 42 4.19 11.41 9.96
N GLU A 43 3.32 10.87 10.82
CA GLU A 43 3.51 9.56 11.45
C GLU A 43 2.74 8.47 10.69
N LYS A 44 1.50 8.71 10.34
CA LYS A 44 0.70 7.77 9.55
C LYS A 44 0.74 8.18 8.08
N ILE A 45 1.36 7.36 7.28
CA ILE A 45 1.61 7.61 5.86
C ILE A 45 0.74 6.68 5.04
N LEU A 46 -0.21 7.25 4.30
CA LEU A 46 -0.90 6.52 3.23
C LEU A 46 0.01 6.51 2.01
N PHE A 47 0.56 5.36 1.71
CA PHE A 47 1.33 5.12 0.50
C PHE A 47 0.42 4.52 -0.57
N PHE A 48 0.51 5.02 -1.79
CA PHE A 48 -0.23 4.49 -2.93
C PHE A 48 0.60 4.57 -4.22
N GLN A 49 0.43 3.60 -5.07
CA GLN A 49 1.03 3.54 -6.40
C GLN A 49 0.07 4.10 -7.44
N ILE A 50 0.59 4.37 -8.64
CA ILE A 50 -0.18 4.94 -9.75
C ILE A 50 -1.36 4.05 -10.18
N ASP A 51 -1.26 2.75 -9.94
CA ASP A 51 -2.27 1.72 -10.20
C ASP A 51 -3.11 1.39 -8.95
N SER A 52 -3.33 2.39 -8.11
CA SER A 52 -4.21 2.33 -6.94
C SER A 52 -5.33 3.34 -7.04
N ALA A 53 -6.49 3.04 -6.46
CA ALA A 53 -7.61 3.95 -6.35
C ALA A 53 -8.28 3.86 -4.98
N MET A 54 -8.82 4.98 -4.49
CA MET A 54 -9.73 5.01 -3.35
C MET A 54 -11.17 4.87 -3.84
N CYS A 55 -11.97 4.11 -3.11
CA CYS A 55 -13.36 3.83 -3.44
C CYS A 55 -14.29 4.83 -2.75
N SER A 56 -14.92 5.72 -3.49
CA SER A 56 -15.84 6.75 -2.95
C SER A 56 -17.08 6.14 -2.27
N ASN A 57 -17.50 4.96 -2.71
CA ASN A 57 -18.67 4.25 -2.17
C ASN A 57 -18.31 3.34 -0.96
N SER A 58 -17.08 3.39 -0.48
CA SER A 58 -16.69 2.61 0.70
C SER A 58 -17.39 3.11 1.96
N PRO A 59 -17.85 2.23 2.85
CA PRO A 59 -18.31 2.63 4.18
C PRO A 59 -17.13 2.95 5.12
N HIS A 60 -15.93 2.57 4.75
CA HIS A 60 -14.71 2.73 5.55
C HIS A 60 -14.01 4.05 5.28
N LYS A 61 -13.33 4.57 6.29
CA LYS A 61 -12.49 5.77 6.22
C LYS A 61 -11.06 5.42 6.64
N ILE A 62 -10.10 6.22 6.21
CA ILE A 62 -8.70 6.06 6.63
C ILE A 62 -8.56 6.04 8.16
N THR A 63 -9.36 6.82 8.86
CA THR A 63 -9.36 6.92 10.33
C THR A 63 -9.69 5.62 11.04
N ASP A 64 -10.40 4.71 10.39
CA ASP A 64 -10.79 3.42 10.97
C ASP A 64 -9.59 2.46 11.11
N PHE A 65 -8.45 2.80 10.49
CA PHE A 65 -7.27 1.96 10.42
C PHE A 65 -6.03 2.54 11.12
N LEU A 66 -6.12 3.74 11.71
CA LEU A 66 -4.98 4.44 12.32
C LEU A 66 -4.37 3.70 13.52
N GLN A 67 -5.08 2.76 14.14
CA GLN A 67 -4.55 1.92 15.23
C GLN A 67 -3.51 0.90 14.76
N TYR A 68 -3.43 0.61 13.46
CA TYR A 68 -2.42 -0.29 12.92
C TYR A 68 -1.17 0.47 12.48
N ASP A 69 -0.01 -0.12 12.72
CA ASP A 69 1.27 0.41 12.26
C ASP A 69 1.55 0.02 10.81
N TYR A 70 0.93 -1.07 10.35
CA TYR A 70 1.03 -1.52 8.97
C TYR A 70 -0.25 -2.22 8.54
N ILE A 71 -0.83 -1.76 7.45
CA ILE A 71 -1.98 -2.37 6.79
C ILE A 71 -1.88 -2.16 5.28
N GLY A 72 -2.18 -3.18 4.52
CA GLY A 72 -2.33 -3.21 3.07
C GLY A 72 -3.21 -4.39 2.69
N ALA A 73 -3.47 -4.60 1.41
CA ALA A 73 -4.29 -5.71 0.97
C ALA A 73 -3.70 -7.07 1.41
N PRO A 74 -4.53 -8.06 1.75
CA PRO A 74 -4.06 -9.41 1.96
C PRO A 74 -3.69 -10.05 0.61
N TRP A 75 -2.73 -10.97 0.64
CA TRP A 75 -2.38 -11.81 -0.50
C TRP A 75 -3.16 -13.13 -0.48
N ASP A 76 -3.46 -13.66 -1.66
CA ASP A 76 -3.99 -15.01 -1.79
C ASP A 76 -2.94 -16.04 -1.33
N PRO A 77 -3.27 -16.91 -0.37
CA PRO A 77 -2.33 -17.90 0.15
C PRO A 77 -1.73 -18.84 -0.91
N SER A 78 -2.42 -19.01 -2.03
CA SER A 78 -1.94 -19.88 -3.13
C SER A 78 -0.80 -19.25 -3.95
N TRP A 79 -0.58 -17.93 -3.83
CA TRP A 79 0.40 -17.22 -4.67
C TRP A 79 1.85 -17.36 -4.21
N PHE A 80 2.01 -17.46 -2.94
CA PHE A 80 3.34 -17.44 -2.37
C PHE A 80 3.56 -18.73 -1.61
N GLY A 81 4.12 -19.72 -1.98
CA GLY A 81 4.47 -20.91 -1.20
C GLY A 81 5.05 -20.64 0.22
N PHE A 82 4.71 -19.51 0.79
CA PHE A 82 5.07 -19.02 2.12
C PHE A 82 4.21 -19.70 3.17
N GLY A 83 4.75 -20.78 3.76
CA GLY A 83 4.13 -21.35 4.94
C GLY A 83 3.90 -20.29 6.03
N LYS A 84 2.68 -20.17 6.54
CA LYS A 84 2.28 -19.48 7.79
C LYS A 84 2.81 -18.06 8.02
N VAL A 85 3.01 -17.26 7.00
CA VAL A 85 3.30 -15.83 7.14
C VAL A 85 1.99 -15.06 7.19
N ASP A 86 1.92 -14.00 7.96
CA ASP A 86 0.81 -13.04 7.90
C ASP A 86 0.69 -12.54 6.46
N LEU A 87 -0.35 -13.02 5.76
CA LEU A 87 -0.55 -12.79 4.33
C LEU A 87 -1.19 -11.43 4.09
N VAL A 88 -0.64 -10.37 4.71
CA VAL A 88 -1.20 -9.02 4.65
C VAL A 88 -0.10 -7.99 4.44
N GLY A 89 -0.46 -6.90 3.80
CA GLY A 89 0.40 -5.72 3.73
C GLY A 89 0.90 -5.40 2.33
N ASN A 90 0.18 -5.79 1.26
CA ASN A 90 0.54 -5.36 -0.08
C ASN A 90 0.84 -3.87 -0.12
N GLY A 91 2.01 -3.52 -0.68
CA GLY A 91 2.59 -2.19 -0.60
C GLY A 91 1.94 -1.15 -1.50
N GLY A 92 1.22 -1.57 -2.54
CA GLY A 92 0.70 -0.67 -3.56
C GLY A 92 -0.40 0.28 -3.09
N PHE A 93 -1.18 -0.13 -2.07
CA PHE A 93 -2.07 0.75 -1.30
C PHE A 93 -1.98 0.34 0.17
N SER A 94 -1.22 1.10 0.96
CA SER A 94 -0.91 0.72 2.34
C SER A 94 -0.81 1.92 3.28
N LEU A 95 -1.18 1.72 4.54
CA LEU A 95 -0.98 2.69 5.61
C LEU A 95 0.18 2.21 6.50
N ARG A 96 1.12 3.09 6.79
CA ARG A 96 2.38 2.76 7.46
C ARG A 96 2.70 3.76 8.56
N SER A 97 3.12 3.28 9.73
CA SER A 97 3.72 4.13 10.78
C SER A 97 5.18 4.40 10.47
N ARG A 98 5.51 5.66 10.21
CA ARG A 98 6.86 6.10 9.87
C ARG A 98 7.88 5.73 10.95
N SER A 99 7.55 5.91 12.22
CA SER A 99 8.43 5.55 13.33
C SER A 99 8.79 4.06 13.36
N LYS A 100 7.81 3.18 13.06
CA LYS A 100 8.02 1.72 13.02
C LYS A 100 8.87 1.30 11.82
N ILE A 101 8.64 1.91 10.66
CA ILE A 101 9.47 1.67 9.48
C ILE A 101 10.93 2.08 9.78
N LEU A 102 11.15 3.28 10.30
CA LEU A 102 12.49 3.76 10.64
C LEU A 102 13.17 2.89 11.70
N ALA A 103 12.44 2.47 12.73
CA ALA A 103 12.97 1.58 13.76
C ALA A 103 13.41 0.24 13.18
N LEU A 104 12.60 -0.34 12.27
CA LEU A 104 12.97 -1.59 11.62
C LEU A 104 14.20 -1.43 10.73
N LEU A 105 14.27 -0.37 9.93
CA LEU A 105 15.41 -0.10 9.04
C LEU A 105 16.72 0.21 9.80
N VAL A 106 16.64 0.54 11.09
CA VAL A 106 17.80 0.63 11.96
C VAL A 106 18.18 -0.73 12.52
N LEU A 107 17.18 -1.54 12.87
CA LEU A 107 17.38 -2.83 13.51
C LEU A 107 17.87 -3.91 12.54
N LEU A 108 17.35 -3.90 11.32
CA LEU A 108 17.55 -4.96 10.35
C LEU A 108 17.82 -4.38 8.95
N PRO A 109 18.95 -4.73 8.30
CA PRO A 109 19.18 -4.37 6.91
C PRO A 109 18.20 -5.10 5.98
N TYR A 110 17.75 -4.41 4.95
CA TYR A 110 16.93 -5.02 3.90
C TYR A 110 17.76 -6.05 3.10
N ASP A 111 17.15 -7.18 2.77
CA ASP A 111 17.84 -8.33 2.15
C ASP A 111 18.07 -8.20 0.63
N HIS A 112 17.49 -7.18 -0.01
CA HIS A 112 17.53 -6.91 -1.45
C HIS A 112 17.01 -8.07 -2.35
N LYS A 113 16.24 -9.00 -1.79
CA LYS A 113 15.72 -10.18 -2.48
C LYS A 113 14.21 -10.30 -2.35
N THR A 114 13.69 -10.09 -1.15
CA THR A 114 12.27 -10.14 -0.85
C THR A 114 11.58 -8.85 -1.33
N PRO A 115 10.40 -8.89 -1.95
CA PRO A 115 9.62 -7.67 -2.18
C PRO A 115 9.47 -6.86 -0.89
N GLU A 116 9.56 -5.53 -0.97
CA GLU A 116 9.67 -4.69 0.24
C GLU A 116 8.48 -4.84 1.18
N ASP A 117 7.29 -4.96 0.63
CA ASP A 117 6.04 -5.11 1.37
C ASP A 117 5.96 -6.46 2.11
N VAL A 118 6.40 -7.53 1.47
CA VAL A 118 6.55 -8.85 2.09
C VAL A 118 7.59 -8.80 3.21
N TRP A 119 8.74 -8.15 2.95
CA TRP A 119 9.79 -7.99 3.95
C TRP A 119 9.31 -7.20 5.17
N TYR A 120 8.55 -6.11 4.98
CA TYR A 120 7.94 -5.36 6.07
C TYR A 120 6.92 -6.20 6.85
N SER A 121 6.04 -6.89 6.15
CA SER A 121 5.04 -7.78 6.76
C SER A 121 5.68 -8.83 7.67
N GLN A 122 6.80 -9.41 7.24
CA GLN A 122 7.53 -10.43 7.99
C GLN A 122 8.29 -9.89 9.20
N ASN A 123 8.76 -8.66 9.15
CA ASN A 123 9.77 -8.17 10.11
C ASN A 123 9.26 -7.07 11.05
N LEU A 124 8.18 -6.35 10.75
CA LEU A 124 7.72 -5.23 11.57
C LEU A 124 7.36 -5.60 13.02
N ARG A 125 6.95 -6.85 13.26
CA ARG A 125 6.71 -7.34 14.63
C ARG A 125 7.97 -7.31 15.52
N ARG A 126 9.17 -7.31 14.93
CA ARG A 126 10.46 -7.19 15.68
C ARG A 126 10.61 -5.84 16.37
N VAL A 127 9.87 -4.83 15.93
CA VAL A 127 9.83 -3.48 16.54
C VAL A 127 8.48 -3.19 17.22
N ASN A 128 7.77 -4.25 17.64
CA ASN A 128 6.47 -4.18 18.28
C ASN A 128 5.45 -3.36 17.46
N ALA A 129 5.45 -3.53 16.14
CA ALA A 129 4.46 -2.91 15.27
C ALA A 129 3.17 -3.73 15.27
N SER A 130 2.04 -3.02 15.28
CA SER A 130 0.69 -3.58 15.11
C SER A 130 0.41 -3.77 13.63
N ILE A 131 0.35 -5.03 13.17
CA ILE A 131 -0.02 -5.39 11.79
C ILE A 131 -1.50 -5.80 11.78
N ALA A 132 -2.28 -5.24 10.86
CA ALA A 132 -3.69 -5.54 10.75
C ALA A 132 -3.92 -7.03 10.39
N PRO A 133 -4.92 -7.71 10.97
CA PRO A 133 -5.26 -9.07 10.59
C PRO A 133 -5.95 -9.11 9.22
N VAL A 134 -5.96 -10.28 8.57
CA VAL A 134 -6.51 -10.50 7.21
C VAL A 134 -7.96 -9.99 7.07
N ASN A 135 -8.82 -10.27 8.06
CA ASN A 135 -10.23 -9.87 8.03
C ASN A 135 -10.43 -8.34 8.05
N ILE A 136 -9.50 -7.59 8.61
CA ILE A 136 -9.48 -6.12 8.58
C ILE A 136 -8.78 -5.63 7.32
N SER A 137 -7.64 -6.23 6.95
CA SER A 137 -6.85 -5.81 5.78
C SER A 137 -7.66 -5.82 4.48
N LYS A 138 -8.53 -6.81 4.27
CA LYS A 138 -9.41 -6.86 3.08
C LYS A 138 -10.43 -5.72 3.02
N THR A 139 -10.84 -5.15 4.17
CA THR A 139 -11.72 -3.98 4.19
C THR A 139 -10.98 -2.69 3.88
N PHE A 140 -9.68 -2.66 4.14
CA PHE A 140 -8.81 -1.54 3.82
C PHE A 140 -8.46 -1.52 2.32
N SER A 141 -8.01 -2.65 1.76
CA SER A 141 -7.64 -2.71 0.36
C SER A 141 -7.85 -4.10 -0.24
N VAL A 142 -8.17 -4.11 -1.54
CA VAL A 142 -8.27 -5.31 -2.36
C VAL A 142 -7.14 -5.33 -3.38
N GLU A 143 -6.52 -6.50 -3.52
CA GLU A 143 -5.61 -6.86 -4.61
C GLU A 143 -5.93 -8.26 -5.11
N SER A 144 -5.51 -9.31 -4.40
CA SER A 144 -5.72 -10.71 -4.78
C SER A 144 -6.88 -11.37 -4.03
N VAL A 145 -7.25 -10.83 -2.87
CA VAL A 145 -8.37 -11.30 -2.05
C VAL A 145 -9.53 -10.32 -2.16
N TYR A 146 -10.64 -10.79 -2.70
CA TYR A 146 -11.84 -9.98 -2.91
C TYR A 146 -12.52 -9.57 -1.59
N TYR A 147 -12.95 -8.32 -1.56
CA TYR A 147 -13.92 -7.78 -0.60
C TYR A 147 -14.85 -6.82 -1.33
N GLU A 148 -16.12 -6.80 -0.96
CA GLU A 148 -17.17 -6.12 -1.73
C GLU A 148 -17.02 -4.59 -1.73
N ARG A 149 -16.74 -3.99 -0.57
CA ARG A 149 -16.71 -2.52 -0.41
C ARG A 149 -15.44 -2.05 0.32
N PRO A 150 -14.25 -2.24 -0.26
CA PRO A 150 -12.99 -1.85 0.37
C PRO A 150 -12.85 -0.32 0.39
N LEU A 151 -11.95 0.19 1.25
CA LEU A 151 -11.56 1.60 1.21
C LEU A 151 -10.78 1.93 -0.06
N GLY A 152 -9.95 1.01 -0.53
CA GLY A 152 -9.16 1.20 -1.73
C GLY A 152 -8.87 -0.10 -2.46
N VAL A 153 -8.28 0.05 -3.63
CA VAL A 153 -7.86 -1.06 -4.48
C VAL A 153 -6.47 -0.77 -5.02
N HIS A 154 -5.68 -1.81 -5.17
CA HIS A 154 -4.44 -1.80 -5.91
C HIS A 154 -4.55 -2.84 -7.01
N ARG A 155 -3.91 -2.60 -8.16
CA ARG A 155 -3.80 -3.50 -9.31
C ARG A 155 -4.09 -4.95 -8.95
N PHE A 156 -5.23 -5.50 -9.36
CA PHE A 156 -5.61 -6.82 -8.91
C PHE A 156 -5.86 -7.80 -10.07
N PRO A 157 -5.37 -9.01 -9.91
CA PRO A 157 -5.54 -10.11 -10.86
C PRO A 157 -6.81 -10.92 -10.61
N LEU A 158 -7.83 -10.35 -9.99
CA LEU A 158 -9.10 -11.04 -9.78
C LEU A 158 -9.72 -11.47 -11.11
N LYS A 159 -10.42 -12.60 -11.09
CA LYS A 159 -11.20 -13.08 -12.23
C LYS A 159 -12.18 -12.01 -12.72
N CYS A 160 -12.43 -11.94 -14.01
CA CYS A 160 -13.27 -10.92 -14.63
C CYS A 160 -14.65 -10.77 -13.99
N SER A 161 -15.30 -11.87 -13.62
CA SER A 161 -16.58 -11.85 -12.92
C SER A 161 -16.54 -11.18 -11.55
N ILE A 162 -15.40 -11.21 -10.88
CA ILE A 162 -15.16 -10.55 -9.59
C ILE A 162 -14.83 -9.09 -9.81
N ARG A 163 -14.05 -8.75 -10.84
CA ARG A 163 -13.76 -7.36 -11.22
C ARG A 163 -15.04 -6.59 -11.51
N ALA A 164 -15.96 -7.17 -12.27
CA ALA A 164 -17.24 -6.54 -12.58
C ALA A 164 -18.00 -6.12 -11.31
N LYS A 165 -18.06 -7.00 -10.30
CA LYS A 165 -18.67 -6.66 -8.99
C LYS A 165 -17.97 -5.52 -8.28
N LEU A 166 -16.64 -5.44 -8.39
CA LEU A 166 -15.88 -4.36 -7.77
C LEU A 166 -16.08 -3.03 -8.52
N PHE A 167 -16.27 -3.03 -9.83
CA PHE A 167 -16.61 -1.82 -10.59
C PHE A 167 -17.94 -1.19 -10.14
N ASP A 168 -18.91 -2.00 -9.74
CA ASP A 168 -20.19 -1.50 -9.22
C ASP A 168 -20.02 -0.79 -7.86
N THR A 169 -19.12 -1.27 -7.02
CA THR A 169 -18.90 -0.74 -5.66
C THR A 169 -17.75 0.26 -5.57
N CYS A 170 -16.80 0.20 -6.47
CA CYS A 170 -15.63 1.08 -6.59
C CYS A 170 -15.39 1.46 -8.05
N PRO A 171 -16.21 2.35 -8.64
CA PRO A 171 -16.08 2.73 -10.04
C PRO A 171 -14.71 3.34 -10.39
N GLU A 172 -14.03 3.96 -9.42
CA GLU A 172 -12.68 4.50 -9.59
C GLU A 172 -11.67 3.43 -9.98
N SER A 173 -11.93 2.18 -9.64
CA SER A 173 -11.07 1.06 -10.00
C SER A 173 -10.97 0.84 -11.52
N MET A 174 -11.93 1.31 -12.31
CA MET A 174 -11.87 1.26 -13.77
C MET A 174 -10.69 2.06 -14.34
N MET A 175 -10.23 3.11 -13.64
CA MET A 175 -9.12 3.94 -14.09
C MET A 175 -7.76 3.24 -14.01
N ILE A 176 -7.64 2.23 -13.16
CA ILE A 176 -6.38 1.53 -12.87
C ILE A 176 -6.32 0.12 -13.44
N MET A 177 -7.40 -0.34 -14.06
CA MET A 177 -7.48 -1.69 -14.60
C MET A 177 -7.46 -1.70 -16.11
N PRO A 178 -6.79 -2.69 -16.73
CA PRO A 178 -6.87 -2.87 -18.16
C PRO A 178 -8.33 -3.11 -18.58
N GLU A 179 -8.74 -2.44 -19.66
CA GLU A 179 -10.13 -2.37 -20.17
C GLU A 179 -10.73 -3.73 -20.56
N LYS A 180 -9.93 -4.75 -20.78
CA LYS A 180 -10.42 -6.03 -21.26
C LYS A 180 -10.06 -7.15 -20.30
N CYS A 181 -11.09 -7.67 -19.69
CA CYS A 181 -11.12 -9.02 -19.21
C CYS A 181 -11.25 -9.95 -20.42
N THR A 182 -10.16 -10.45 -20.94
CA THR A 182 -10.16 -11.56 -21.91
C THR A 182 -10.19 -12.88 -21.18
#